data_64417013ddc5d718f902ae790327c8ab
#
_entry.id   64417013ddc5d718f902ae790327c8ab
#
_cell.length_a   1.000
_cell.length_b   1.000
_cell.length_c   1.000
_cell.angle_alpha   90.00
_cell.angle_beta   90.00
_cell.angle_gamma   90.00
#
_symmetry.space_group_name_H-M   'P 1'
#
loop_
_entity.id
_entity.type
_entity.pdbx_description
1 polymer ?
#
loop_
_entity_poly.entity_id
_entity_poly.type
_entity_poly.pdbx_seq_one_letter_code
_entity_poly.pdbx_strand_id
1 'polypeptide(L)'
;MSNIIDKRIRSQVFQDRLSQAMSQRGDSQSGLARKIGVDRSTISQLLTNTGARLPNAQVVAECAHALHVSADWLLGLSERPESATTLLETSLELTTAERALIDDQIFEWHRQAQGYKIRHVPATLPDMLKTDDMLEWEYTEHLARTTEDAINAARDRLDWMRGSSSDFEIVIAQHELESMCRAEGYYRTLPGSVRIAQIERMIELVDQLYPRMRVYLYDARMIYSSPMTVFGPQLAVLYLGQNYMAFRDSQRIEGFSSLFDRVVRQARITSREMGAVLAKFLPS
;
A
#
# COMPACT_ATOMS: atom_id res chain seq x y z
N MET A 1 -32.15 -9.14 13.03
CA MET A 1 -33.36 -9.48 12.22
C MET A 1 -32.90 -9.73 10.82
N SER A 2 -32.96 -10.96 10.31
CA SER A 2 -32.59 -11.33 8.95
C SER A 2 -33.60 -10.73 7.98
N ASN A 3 -33.17 -9.78 7.16
CA ASN A 3 -34.04 -9.16 6.16
C ASN A 3 -34.14 -10.14 4.97
N ILE A 4 -35.12 -11.04 5.01
CA ILE A 4 -35.38 -11.98 3.90
C ILE A 4 -35.94 -11.14 2.75
N ILE A 5 -35.10 -10.88 1.76
CA ILE A 5 -35.51 -10.18 0.53
C ILE A 5 -36.54 -11.07 -0.21
N ASP A 6 -37.68 -10.49 -0.58
CA ASP A 6 -38.72 -11.16 -1.36
C ASP A 6 -38.11 -11.73 -2.65
N LYS A 7 -38.47 -12.95 -3.00
CA LYS A 7 -38.00 -13.68 -4.19
C LYS A 7 -38.26 -12.90 -5.49
N ARG A 8 -39.33 -12.13 -5.55
CA ARG A 8 -39.66 -11.27 -6.70
C ARG A 8 -38.65 -10.12 -6.84
N ILE A 9 -38.30 -9.47 -5.73
CA ILE A 9 -37.32 -8.39 -5.70
C ILE A 9 -35.95 -8.96 -6.14
N ARG A 10 -35.56 -10.11 -5.61
CA ARG A 10 -34.29 -10.76 -5.99
C ARG A 10 -34.25 -11.14 -7.48
N SER A 11 -35.36 -11.60 -8.03
CA SER A 11 -35.48 -11.91 -9.46
C SER A 11 -35.31 -10.66 -10.33
N GLN A 12 -35.91 -9.53 -9.91
CA GLN A 12 -35.77 -8.25 -10.60
C GLN A 12 -34.33 -7.75 -10.54
N VAL A 13 -33.69 -7.77 -9.37
CA VAL A 13 -32.28 -7.38 -9.20
C VAL A 13 -31.37 -8.22 -10.11
N PHE A 14 -31.60 -9.54 -10.18
CA PHE A 14 -30.82 -10.41 -11.06
C PHE A 14 -30.97 -10.02 -12.53
N GLN A 15 -32.20 -9.75 -12.98
CA GLN A 15 -32.49 -9.33 -14.35
C GLN A 15 -31.79 -8.02 -14.71
N ASP A 16 -31.92 -7.00 -13.85
CA ASP A 16 -31.36 -5.68 -14.07
C ASP A 16 -29.81 -5.75 -14.14
N ARG A 17 -29.20 -6.47 -13.20
CA ARG A 17 -27.75 -6.64 -13.13
C ARG A 17 -27.19 -7.51 -14.26
N LEU A 18 -27.90 -8.55 -14.67
CA LEU A 18 -27.55 -9.33 -15.86
C LEU A 18 -27.55 -8.44 -17.15
N SER A 19 -28.60 -7.65 -17.32
CA SER A 19 -28.70 -6.71 -18.43
C SER A 19 -27.58 -5.67 -18.41
N GLN A 20 -27.28 -5.11 -17.25
CA GLN A 20 -26.19 -4.16 -17.04
C GLN A 20 -24.83 -4.77 -17.41
N ALA A 21 -24.53 -5.96 -16.92
CA ALA A 21 -23.26 -6.65 -17.18
C ALA A 21 -23.07 -7.00 -18.67
N MET A 22 -24.14 -7.46 -19.32
CA MET A 22 -24.14 -7.73 -20.76
C MET A 22 -23.88 -6.44 -21.57
N SER A 23 -24.53 -5.34 -21.20
CA SER A 23 -24.38 -4.05 -21.89
C SER A 23 -22.94 -3.52 -21.74
N GLN A 24 -22.36 -3.59 -20.55
CA GLN A 24 -21.00 -3.11 -20.28
C GLN A 24 -19.95 -3.88 -21.10
N ARG A 25 -20.21 -5.17 -21.39
CA ARG A 25 -19.30 -6.02 -22.17
C ARG A 25 -19.63 -6.08 -23.65
N GLY A 26 -20.74 -5.50 -24.09
CA GLY A 26 -21.21 -5.59 -25.47
C GLY A 26 -21.66 -7.01 -25.86
N ASP A 27 -22.02 -7.86 -24.90
CA ASP A 27 -22.45 -9.22 -25.15
C ASP A 27 -23.93 -9.27 -25.61
N SER A 28 -24.18 -9.96 -26.72
CA SER A 28 -25.56 -10.25 -27.16
C SER A 28 -26.12 -11.46 -26.38
N GLN A 29 -27.46 -11.58 -26.34
CA GLN A 29 -28.14 -12.75 -25.77
C GLN A 29 -27.66 -14.08 -26.38
N SER A 30 -27.44 -14.11 -27.67
CA SER A 30 -26.92 -15.30 -28.37
C SER A 30 -25.45 -15.56 -28.06
N GLY A 31 -24.66 -14.49 -27.85
CA GLY A 31 -23.26 -14.55 -27.41
C GLY A 31 -23.13 -15.16 -26.04
N LEU A 32 -23.87 -14.62 -25.06
CA LEU A 32 -23.87 -15.13 -23.70
C LEU A 32 -24.39 -16.59 -23.64
N ALA A 33 -25.51 -16.90 -24.32
CA ALA A 33 -26.06 -18.24 -24.35
C ALA A 33 -25.04 -19.28 -24.82
N ARG A 34 -24.26 -18.96 -25.88
CA ARG A 34 -23.19 -19.82 -26.38
C ARG A 34 -22.05 -19.98 -25.37
N LYS A 35 -21.64 -18.89 -24.70
CA LYS A 35 -20.57 -18.92 -23.69
C LYS A 35 -20.91 -19.84 -22.50
N ILE A 36 -22.17 -19.85 -22.08
CA ILE A 36 -22.60 -20.60 -20.88
C ILE A 36 -23.30 -21.94 -21.22
N GLY A 37 -23.37 -22.33 -22.50
CA GLY A 37 -23.91 -23.63 -22.92
C GLY A 37 -25.41 -23.78 -22.71
N VAL A 38 -26.19 -22.72 -22.89
CA VAL A 38 -27.67 -22.74 -22.81
C VAL A 38 -28.31 -22.22 -24.11
N ASP A 39 -29.61 -22.43 -24.26
CA ASP A 39 -30.37 -21.85 -25.38
C ASP A 39 -30.54 -20.34 -25.23
N ARG A 40 -30.55 -19.63 -26.37
CA ARG A 40 -30.83 -18.15 -26.37
C ARG A 40 -32.16 -17.85 -25.68
N SER A 41 -33.18 -18.73 -25.81
CA SER A 41 -34.49 -18.59 -25.17
C SER A 41 -34.35 -18.51 -23.63
N THR A 42 -33.41 -19.27 -23.05
CA THR A 42 -33.11 -19.22 -21.62
C THR A 42 -32.63 -17.82 -21.19
N ILE A 43 -31.68 -17.25 -21.92
CA ILE A 43 -31.20 -15.88 -21.63
C ILE A 43 -32.32 -14.85 -21.83
N SER A 44 -33.09 -14.97 -22.90
CA SER A 44 -34.25 -14.12 -23.16
C SER A 44 -35.25 -14.16 -22.02
N GLN A 45 -35.57 -15.36 -21.49
CA GLN A 45 -36.46 -15.50 -20.34
C GLN A 45 -35.91 -14.89 -19.07
N LEU A 46 -34.61 -15.02 -18.82
CA LEU A 46 -33.96 -14.40 -17.68
C LEU A 46 -33.99 -12.86 -17.71
N LEU A 47 -34.01 -12.28 -18.91
CA LEU A 47 -34.05 -10.81 -19.10
C LEU A 47 -35.46 -10.23 -19.20
N THR A 48 -36.48 -11.04 -19.46
CA THR A 48 -37.87 -10.56 -19.72
C THR A 48 -38.92 -11.10 -18.76
N ASN A 49 -38.54 -12.07 -17.89
CA ASN A 49 -39.53 -12.72 -17.04
C ASN A 49 -39.98 -11.81 -15.89
N THR A 50 -41.27 -11.50 -15.87
CA THR A 50 -41.91 -10.73 -14.78
C THR A 50 -42.26 -11.60 -13.56
N GLY A 51 -41.89 -12.88 -13.54
CA GLY A 51 -42.16 -13.82 -12.46
C GLY A 51 -41.06 -13.88 -11.40
N ALA A 52 -41.37 -14.51 -10.25
CA ALA A 52 -40.39 -14.70 -9.14
C ALA A 52 -39.43 -15.89 -9.37
N ARG A 53 -39.05 -16.17 -10.61
CA ARG A 53 -38.19 -17.31 -10.95
C ARG A 53 -36.74 -16.87 -11.13
N LEU A 54 -35.89 -17.29 -10.21
CA LEU A 54 -34.44 -17.18 -10.33
C LEU A 54 -33.89 -18.35 -11.14
N PRO A 55 -32.78 -18.17 -11.88
CA PRO A 55 -32.04 -19.29 -12.49
C PRO A 55 -31.51 -20.23 -11.42
N ASN A 56 -31.15 -21.44 -11.84
CA ASN A 56 -30.47 -22.37 -10.95
C ASN A 56 -29.04 -21.89 -10.68
N ALA A 57 -28.40 -22.44 -9.64
CA ALA A 57 -27.07 -22.01 -9.19
C ALA A 57 -26.00 -22.16 -10.31
N GLN A 58 -26.08 -23.17 -11.16
CA GLN A 58 -25.16 -23.38 -12.25
C GLN A 58 -25.24 -22.25 -13.29
N VAL A 59 -26.44 -21.88 -13.73
CA VAL A 59 -26.64 -20.77 -14.68
C VAL A 59 -26.17 -19.45 -14.10
N VAL A 60 -26.40 -19.21 -12.79
CA VAL A 60 -25.86 -18.02 -12.10
C VAL A 60 -24.33 -18.01 -12.15
N ALA A 61 -23.69 -19.13 -11.80
CA ALA A 61 -22.24 -19.27 -11.81
C ALA A 61 -21.64 -19.07 -13.21
N GLU A 62 -22.24 -19.69 -14.22
CA GLU A 62 -21.79 -19.55 -15.62
C GLU A 62 -21.98 -18.12 -16.15
N CYS A 63 -23.09 -17.44 -15.82
CA CYS A 63 -23.29 -16.04 -16.15
C CYS A 63 -22.24 -15.14 -15.45
N ALA A 64 -21.98 -15.37 -14.17
CA ALA A 64 -20.98 -14.64 -13.40
C ALA A 64 -19.59 -14.81 -14.02
N HIS A 65 -19.20 -16.04 -14.35
CA HIS A 65 -17.92 -16.35 -14.98
C HIS A 65 -17.80 -15.73 -16.38
N ALA A 66 -18.81 -15.93 -17.26
CA ALA A 66 -18.77 -15.44 -18.63
C ALA A 66 -18.77 -13.90 -18.73
N LEU A 67 -19.39 -13.23 -17.78
CA LEU A 67 -19.48 -11.76 -17.70
C LEU A 67 -18.42 -11.16 -16.80
N HIS A 68 -17.58 -11.97 -16.12
CA HIS A 68 -16.57 -11.59 -15.12
C HIS A 68 -17.13 -10.67 -14.01
N VAL A 69 -18.27 -11.05 -13.47
CA VAL A 69 -18.92 -10.40 -12.35
C VAL A 69 -19.13 -11.37 -11.20
N SER A 70 -19.40 -10.84 -10.01
CA SER A 70 -19.70 -11.66 -8.84
C SER A 70 -21.10 -12.31 -8.95
N ALA A 71 -21.20 -13.60 -8.64
CA ALA A 71 -22.49 -14.27 -8.46
C ALA A 71 -23.31 -13.62 -7.33
N ASP A 72 -22.65 -13.18 -6.25
CA ASP A 72 -23.29 -12.47 -5.16
C ASP A 72 -23.89 -11.13 -5.61
N TRP A 73 -23.17 -10.41 -6.49
CA TRP A 73 -23.71 -9.20 -7.08
C TRP A 73 -24.89 -9.50 -7.98
N LEU A 74 -24.83 -10.46 -8.86
CA LEU A 74 -25.97 -10.84 -9.69
C LEU A 74 -27.22 -11.18 -8.87
N LEU A 75 -27.03 -11.82 -7.71
CA LEU A 75 -28.11 -12.20 -6.77
C LEU A 75 -28.53 -11.09 -5.81
N GLY A 76 -27.92 -9.92 -5.84
CA GLY A 76 -28.23 -8.82 -4.91
C GLY A 76 -27.75 -9.05 -3.47
N LEU A 77 -26.73 -9.86 -3.28
CA LEU A 77 -26.07 -10.11 -1.98
C LEU A 77 -24.89 -9.16 -1.75
N SER A 78 -24.33 -8.59 -2.83
CA SER A 78 -23.26 -7.60 -2.82
C SER A 78 -23.62 -6.43 -3.72
N GLU A 79 -23.20 -5.22 -3.37
CA GLU A 79 -23.31 -4.04 -4.24
C GLU A 79 -22.11 -3.88 -5.20
N ARG A 80 -21.09 -4.72 -5.08
CA ARG A 80 -19.89 -4.70 -5.92
C ARG A 80 -19.97 -5.75 -7.02
N PRO A 81 -19.86 -5.37 -8.31
CA PRO A 81 -19.92 -6.30 -9.43
C PRO A 81 -18.71 -7.23 -9.52
N GLU A 82 -17.55 -6.82 -8.98
CA GLU A 82 -16.33 -7.62 -9.03
C GLU A 82 -16.43 -8.84 -8.11
N SER A 83 -15.88 -9.99 -8.55
CA SER A 83 -15.74 -11.15 -7.68
C SER A 83 -14.75 -10.85 -6.54
N ALA A 84 -14.91 -11.53 -5.39
CA ALA A 84 -13.95 -11.41 -4.30
C ALA A 84 -12.52 -11.75 -4.75
N THR A 85 -12.38 -12.73 -5.66
CA THR A 85 -11.09 -13.11 -6.26
C THR A 85 -10.54 -11.97 -7.12
N THR A 86 -11.35 -11.40 -8.01
CA THR A 86 -10.94 -10.27 -8.86
C THR A 86 -10.59 -9.04 -8.02
N LEU A 87 -11.35 -8.75 -6.96
CA LEU A 87 -11.04 -7.67 -6.04
C LEU A 87 -9.70 -7.90 -5.31
N LEU A 88 -9.43 -9.14 -4.91
CA LEU A 88 -8.14 -9.50 -4.32
C LEU A 88 -7.00 -9.39 -5.34
N GLU A 89 -7.19 -9.89 -6.54
CA GLU A 89 -6.19 -9.85 -7.62
C GLU A 89 -5.90 -8.43 -8.12
N THR A 90 -6.91 -7.56 -8.18
CA THR A 90 -6.76 -6.18 -8.68
C THR A 90 -6.41 -5.16 -7.59
N SER A 91 -6.83 -5.41 -6.35
CA SER A 91 -6.61 -4.50 -5.22
C SER A 91 -5.45 -4.89 -4.31
N LEU A 92 -4.94 -6.12 -4.45
CA LEU A 92 -3.83 -6.66 -3.69
C LEU A 92 -2.78 -7.22 -4.65
N GLU A 93 -1.67 -6.54 -4.78
CA GLU A 93 -0.51 -7.00 -5.51
C GLU A 93 0.55 -7.48 -4.50
N LEU A 94 0.96 -8.74 -4.61
CA LEU A 94 2.08 -9.28 -3.87
C LEU A 94 3.30 -9.29 -4.78
N THR A 95 4.20 -8.36 -4.55
CA THR A 95 5.43 -8.21 -5.34
C THR A 95 6.63 -8.65 -4.51
N THR A 96 7.50 -9.47 -5.08
CA THR A 96 8.77 -9.82 -4.45
C THR A 96 9.63 -8.56 -4.31
N ALA A 97 10.11 -8.29 -3.10
CA ALA A 97 11.01 -7.19 -2.81
C ALA A 97 12.37 -7.75 -2.44
N GLU A 98 13.35 -7.44 -3.23
CA GLU A 98 14.71 -7.35 -2.71
C GLU A 98 14.74 -6.12 -1.81
N ARG A 99 15.51 -6.11 -0.72
CA ARG A 99 15.49 -5.09 0.35
C ARG A 99 15.15 -3.66 -0.16
N ALA A 100 14.21 -3.00 0.50
CA ALA A 100 13.36 -1.88 0.05
C ALA A 100 13.97 -0.70 -0.74
N LEU A 101 15.27 -0.55 -0.79
CA LEU A 101 15.95 0.57 -1.46
C LEU A 101 16.41 0.29 -2.85
N ILE A 102 16.73 -0.93 -3.10
CA ILE A 102 17.28 -1.38 -4.37
C ILE A 102 16.12 -1.80 -5.29
N ASP A 103 14.90 -1.59 -4.83
CA ASP A 103 13.72 -1.96 -5.58
C ASP A 103 13.33 -0.81 -6.51
N ASP A 104 13.58 -0.98 -7.79
CA ASP A 104 13.17 -0.07 -8.86
C ASP A 104 11.66 0.18 -8.82
N GLN A 105 10.89 -0.79 -8.34
CA GLN A 105 9.44 -0.68 -8.19
C GLN A 105 9.04 0.38 -7.15
N ILE A 106 9.73 0.44 -6.01
CA ILE A 106 9.44 1.49 -5.00
C ILE A 106 9.79 2.86 -5.56
N PHE A 107 10.89 2.98 -6.28
CA PHE A 107 11.27 4.25 -6.88
C PHE A 107 10.27 4.68 -7.96
N GLU A 108 9.75 3.73 -8.73
CA GLU A 108 8.67 4.00 -9.68
C GLU A 108 7.39 4.48 -8.98
N TRP A 109 7.00 3.88 -7.85
CA TRP A 109 5.87 4.36 -7.07
C TRP A 109 6.07 5.76 -6.50
N HIS A 110 7.29 6.11 -6.11
CA HIS A 110 7.62 7.49 -5.72
C HIS A 110 7.41 8.46 -6.89
N ARG A 111 7.87 8.11 -8.10
CA ARG A 111 7.70 8.95 -9.30
C ARG A 111 6.24 9.11 -9.67
N GLN A 112 5.46 8.03 -9.64
CA GLN A 112 4.01 8.07 -9.90
C GLN A 112 3.27 8.98 -8.91
N ALA A 113 3.72 9.02 -7.67
CA ALA A 113 3.13 9.85 -6.62
C ALA A 113 3.68 11.28 -6.59
N GLN A 114 4.38 11.73 -7.63
CA GLN A 114 4.91 13.09 -7.68
C GLN A 114 3.79 14.13 -7.52
N GLY A 115 4.00 15.11 -6.62
CA GLY A 115 3.04 16.13 -6.28
C GLY A 115 2.05 15.74 -5.16
N TYR A 116 2.02 14.47 -4.77
CA TYR A 116 1.23 14.02 -3.63
C TYR A 116 2.10 13.87 -2.37
N LYS A 117 1.44 13.88 -1.22
CA LYS A 117 2.08 13.60 0.06
C LYS A 117 2.46 12.12 0.14
N ILE A 118 3.71 11.83 0.50
CA ILE A 118 4.21 10.49 0.78
C ILE A 118 4.38 10.33 2.30
N ARG A 119 3.73 9.30 2.84
CA ARG A 119 3.74 8.96 4.26
C ARG A 119 4.50 7.66 4.45
N HIS A 120 5.49 7.65 5.32
CA HIS A 120 6.37 6.50 5.47
C HIS A 120 6.61 6.14 6.94
N VAL A 121 6.31 4.89 7.29
CA VAL A 121 6.75 4.24 8.52
C VAL A 121 7.80 3.22 8.13
N PRO A 122 9.09 3.47 8.35
CA PRO A 122 10.16 2.56 7.99
C PRO A 122 10.27 1.39 8.98
N ALA A 123 10.90 0.29 8.55
CA ALA A 123 11.25 -0.84 9.41
C ALA A 123 12.46 -0.52 10.28
N THR A 124 13.45 0.17 9.72
CA THR A 124 14.68 0.66 10.35
C THR A 124 14.89 2.13 9.97
N LEU A 125 16.05 2.70 10.24
CA LEU A 125 16.36 4.04 9.76
C LEU A 125 16.23 4.12 8.22
N PRO A 126 15.49 5.10 7.64
CA PRO A 126 15.34 5.22 6.19
C PRO A 126 16.70 5.43 5.51
N ASP A 127 17.01 4.64 4.51
CA ASP A 127 18.33 4.64 3.90
C ASP A 127 18.66 5.94 3.17
N MET A 128 17.67 6.63 2.59
CA MET A 128 17.89 7.98 2.02
C MET A 128 18.35 9.02 3.05
N LEU A 129 18.26 8.71 4.34
CA LEU A 129 18.76 9.53 5.43
C LEU A 129 20.11 9.03 5.94
N LYS A 130 20.62 7.88 5.44
CA LYS A 130 21.88 7.29 5.87
C LYS A 130 23.07 7.92 5.16
N THR A 131 24.23 7.86 5.81
CA THR A 131 25.52 8.11 5.17
C THR A 131 25.95 6.89 4.36
N ASP A 132 26.88 7.09 3.43
CA ASP A 132 27.47 5.99 2.65
C ASP A 132 28.12 4.95 3.57
N ASP A 133 28.91 5.38 4.56
CA ASP A 133 29.58 4.52 5.53
C ASP A 133 28.57 3.70 6.37
N MET A 134 27.40 4.29 6.68
CA MET A 134 26.31 3.58 7.37
C MET A 134 25.69 2.51 6.48
N LEU A 135 25.51 2.81 5.18
CA LEU A 135 25.03 1.84 4.20
C LEU A 135 26.08 0.74 3.97
N GLU A 136 27.37 1.08 3.89
CA GLU A 136 28.44 0.10 3.80
C GLU A 136 28.46 -0.85 4.99
N TRP A 137 28.32 -0.33 6.20
CA TRP A 137 28.24 -1.16 7.41
C TRP A 137 27.04 -2.08 7.40
N GLU A 138 25.89 -1.61 6.94
CA GLU A 138 24.63 -2.38 6.99
C GLU A 138 24.53 -3.43 5.88
N TYR A 139 25.11 -3.15 4.70
CA TYR A 139 24.99 -3.99 3.50
C TYR A 139 26.18 -4.94 3.29
N THR A 140 26.97 -5.24 4.35
CA THR A 140 28.08 -6.19 4.27
C THR A 140 27.60 -7.61 3.93
N GLU A 141 28.20 -8.20 2.88
CA GLU A 141 28.34 -9.62 2.47
C GLU A 141 27.12 -10.55 2.27
N HIS A 142 25.90 -10.20 2.66
CA HIS A 142 24.80 -11.19 2.65
C HIS A 142 23.62 -10.84 1.75
N LEU A 143 23.72 -9.82 0.90
CA LEU A 143 22.61 -9.36 0.06
C LEU A 143 22.97 -9.52 -1.43
N ALA A 144 22.00 -9.91 -2.23
CA ALA A 144 22.12 -10.25 -3.65
C ALA A 144 22.60 -9.10 -4.57
N ARG A 145 22.85 -7.90 -4.01
CA ARG A 145 23.36 -6.73 -4.72
C ARG A 145 24.54 -6.10 -4.01
N THR A 146 25.33 -5.32 -4.74
CA THR A 146 26.53 -4.68 -4.21
C THR A 146 26.16 -3.51 -3.29
N THR A 147 27.03 -3.22 -2.33
CA THR A 147 26.93 -2.03 -1.47
C THR A 147 26.86 -0.73 -2.30
N GLU A 148 27.55 -0.69 -3.43
CA GLU A 148 27.56 0.44 -4.36
C GLU A 148 26.17 0.69 -4.97
N ASP A 149 25.44 -0.36 -5.35
CA ASP A 149 24.05 -0.23 -5.84
C ASP A 149 23.14 0.36 -4.78
N ALA A 150 23.28 -0.04 -3.51
CA ALA A 150 22.51 0.50 -2.40
C ALA A 150 22.78 1.99 -2.15
N ILE A 151 24.05 2.39 -2.18
CA ILE A 151 24.47 3.79 -2.03
C ILE A 151 23.93 4.65 -3.17
N ASN A 152 24.05 4.18 -4.41
CA ASN A 152 23.54 4.89 -5.58
C ASN A 152 22.03 5.05 -5.53
N ALA A 153 21.30 4.00 -5.19
CA ALA A 153 19.82 4.05 -5.04
C ALA A 153 19.39 5.01 -3.91
N ALA A 154 20.11 5.07 -2.80
CA ALA A 154 19.83 6.00 -1.70
C ALA A 154 20.06 7.46 -2.12
N ARG A 155 21.16 7.74 -2.87
CA ARG A 155 21.48 9.06 -3.42
C ARG A 155 20.43 9.50 -4.43
N ASP A 156 20.10 8.66 -5.41
CA ASP A 156 19.10 8.96 -6.42
C ASP A 156 17.75 9.30 -5.81
N ARG A 157 17.35 8.57 -4.76
CA ARG A 157 16.11 8.82 -4.05
C ARG A 157 16.12 10.14 -3.28
N LEU A 158 17.24 10.47 -2.61
CA LEU A 158 17.41 11.74 -1.93
C LEU A 158 17.37 12.91 -2.92
N ASP A 159 18.06 12.79 -4.06
CA ASP A 159 18.11 13.83 -5.10
C ASP A 159 16.74 14.01 -5.76
N TRP A 160 16.03 12.92 -6.01
CA TRP A 160 14.64 12.98 -6.47
C TRP A 160 13.73 13.68 -5.45
N MET A 161 13.86 13.35 -4.15
CA MET A 161 13.09 14.00 -3.09
C MET A 161 13.36 15.52 -3.04
N ARG A 162 14.61 15.93 -3.22
CA ARG A 162 15.01 17.35 -3.28
C ARG A 162 14.38 18.08 -4.46
N GLY A 163 14.30 17.43 -5.61
CA GLY A 163 13.73 17.98 -6.85
C GLY A 163 12.21 17.84 -6.96
N SER A 164 11.59 16.96 -6.15
CA SER A 164 10.16 16.67 -6.22
C SER A 164 9.30 17.79 -5.60
N SER A 165 8.07 17.93 -6.11
CA SER A 165 7.03 18.77 -5.49
C SER A 165 6.26 18.05 -4.37
N SER A 166 6.60 16.81 -4.07
CA SER A 166 5.96 16.00 -3.03
C SER A 166 6.38 16.41 -1.63
N ASP A 167 5.46 16.33 -0.68
CA ASP A 167 5.74 16.40 0.75
C ASP A 167 6.02 15.02 1.31
N PHE A 168 7.01 14.89 2.19
CA PHE A 168 7.38 13.64 2.85
C PHE A 168 7.12 13.73 4.34
N GLU A 169 6.37 12.79 4.88
CA GLU A 169 6.19 12.60 6.32
C GLU A 169 6.72 11.22 6.70
N ILE A 170 7.72 11.18 7.55
CA ILE A 170 8.39 9.98 8.03
C ILE A 170 8.14 9.87 9.53
N VAL A 171 7.68 8.70 9.99
CA VAL A 171 7.43 8.45 11.42
C VAL A 171 8.26 7.25 11.86
N ILE A 172 9.28 7.49 12.66
CA ILE A 172 10.24 6.49 13.13
C ILE A 172 9.88 6.09 14.57
N ALA A 173 9.97 4.80 14.90
CA ALA A 173 9.87 4.39 16.29
C ALA A 173 11.03 4.97 17.12
N GLN A 174 10.74 5.61 18.24
CA GLN A 174 11.75 6.29 19.05
C GLN A 174 12.88 5.36 19.46
N HIS A 175 12.56 4.13 19.85
CA HIS A 175 13.56 3.13 20.26
C HIS A 175 14.50 2.73 19.13
N GLU A 176 14.06 2.77 17.88
CA GLU A 176 14.90 2.45 16.70
C GLU A 176 15.99 3.53 16.54
N LEU A 177 15.58 4.79 16.56
CA LEU A 177 16.54 5.90 16.49
C LEU A 177 17.50 5.91 17.69
N GLU A 178 16.99 5.71 18.90
CA GLU A 178 17.82 5.66 20.11
C GLU A 178 18.82 4.52 20.09
N SER A 179 18.42 3.33 19.60
CA SER A 179 19.30 2.18 19.45
C SER A 179 20.47 2.48 18.50
N MET A 180 20.19 3.15 17.38
CA MET A 180 21.24 3.61 16.45
C MET A 180 22.16 4.63 17.14
N CYS A 181 21.59 5.64 17.76
CA CYS A 181 22.36 6.70 18.41
C CYS A 181 23.25 6.19 19.57
N ARG A 182 22.87 5.09 20.23
CA ARG A 182 23.61 4.49 21.34
C ARG A 182 24.46 3.30 20.95
N ALA A 183 24.41 2.85 19.70
CA ALA A 183 25.00 1.59 19.21
C ALA A 183 24.50 0.38 20.02
N GLU A 184 23.18 0.26 20.21
CA GLU A 184 22.53 -0.84 20.94
C GLU A 184 21.81 -1.78 19.97
N GLY A 185 21.48 -2.98 20.42
CA GLY A 185 20.71 -3.97 19.67
C GLY A 185 21.32 -4.30 18.30
N TYR A 186 20.60 -4.04 17.24
CA TYR A 186 21.03 -4.24 15.85
C TYR A 186 22.32 -3.46 15.54
N TYR A 187 22.47 -2.25 16.08
CA TYR A 187 23.57 -1.32 15.83
C TYR A 187 24.81 -1.54 16.74
N ARG A 188 24.85 -2.65 17.50
CA ARG A 188 25.90 -2.90 18.50
C ARG A 188 27.34 -2.87 17.95
N THR A 189 27.54 -3.23 16.69
CA THR A 189 28.86 -3.24 16.03
C THR A 189 29.13 -2.01 15.19
N LEU A 190 28.22 -1.01 15.20
CA LEU A 190 28.36 0.22 14.44
C LEU A 190 29.56 1.04 14.96
N PRO A 191 30.57 1.36 14.12
CA PRO A 191 31.71 2.16 14.53
C PRO A 191 31.29 3.55 15.04
N GLY A 192 31.97 4.04 16.10
CA GLY A 192 31.61 5.33 16.71
C GLY A 192 31.69 6.51 15.75
N SER A 193 32.69 6.52 14.84
CA SER A 193 32.81 7.56 13.81
C SER A 193 31.64 7.55 12.83
N VAL A 194 31.23 6.38 12.36
CA VAL A 194 30.07 6.22 11.44
C VAL A 194 28.78 6.66 12.12
N ARG A 195 28.59 6.28 13.40
CA ARG A 195 27.44 6.67 14.19
C ARG A 195 27.35 8.21 14.36
N ILE A 196 28.45 8.88 14.69
CA ILE A 196 28.50 10.34 14.85
C ILE A 196 28.17 11.02 13.52
N ALA A 197 28.84 10.62 12.43
CA ALA A 197 28.56 11.15 11.08
C ALA A 197 27.11 10.93 10.66
N GLN A 198 26.51 9.79 11.04
CA GLN A 198 25.10 9.50 10.75
C GLN A 198 24.16 10.45 11.51
N ILE A 199 24.45 10.75 12.77
CA ILE A 199 23.63 11.67 13.57
C ILE A 199 23.74 13.11 12.99
N GLU A 200 24.95 13.57 12.68
CA GLU A 200 25.19 14.87 12.05
C GLU A 200 24.46 14.97 10.70
N ARG A 201 24.54 13.93 9.88
CA ARG A 201 23.82 13.85 8.61
C ARG A 201 22.31 13.98 8.77
N MET A 202 21.74 13.32 9.76
CA MET A 202 20.30 13.43 10.03
C MET A 202 19.89 14.83 10.49
N ILE A 203 20.68 15.48 11.35
CA ILE A 203 20.44 16.86 11.77
C ILE A 203 20.43 17.79 10.56
N GLU A 204 21.45 17.66 9.70
CA GLU A 204 21.56 18.46 8.49
C GLU A 204 20.37 18.27 7.55
N LEU A 205 19.97 17.01 7.26
CA LEU A 205 18.87 16.73 6.34
C LEU A 205 17.52 17.18 6.86
N VAL A 206 17.25 16.99 8.15
CA VAL A 206 16.00 17.42 8.77
C VAL A 206 15.86 18.95 8.72
N ASP A 207 16.96 19.70 8.88
CA ASP A 207 16.95 21.16 8.77
C ASP A 207 16.80 21.62 7.30
N GLN A 208 17.65 21.11 6.42
CA GLN A 208 17.66 21.49 4.98
C GLN A 208 16.36 21.22 4.26
N LEU A 209 15.71 20.09 4.55
CA LEU A 209 14.54 19.62 3.82
C LEU A 209 13.20 20.05 4.46
N TYR A 210 13.22 20.67 5.65
CA TYR A 210 12.01 21.24 6.24
C TYR A 210 11.51 22.43 5.39
N PRO A 211 10.20 22.62 5.18
CA PRO A 211 9.08 21.82 5.69
C PRO A 211 8.64 20.65 4.78
N ARG A 212 9.30 20.44 3.64
CA ARG A 212 8.92 19.38 2.68
C ARG A 212 9.14 17.98 3.23
N MET A 213 10.19 17.77 4.01
CA MET A 213 10.39 16.54 4.75
C MET A 213 10.17 16.80 6.23
N ARG A 214 9.28 16.04 6.84
CA ARG A 214 8.96 16.08 8.27
C ARG A 214 9.20 14.71 8.88
N VAL A 215 10.03 14.65 9.90
CA VAL A 215 10.36 13.43 10.62
C VAL A 215 9.81 13.51 12.04
N TYR A 216 9.09 12.49 12.47
CA TYR A 216 8.47 12.38 13.78
C TYR A 216 8.94 11.13 14.50
N LEU A 217 8.97 11.15 15.84
CA LEU A 217 9.24 9.95 16.63
C LEU A 217 8.00 9.56 17.45
N TYR A 218 7.60 8.30 17.36
CA TYR A 218 6.51 7.74 18.14
C TYR A 218 6.99 6.68 19.14
N ASP A 219 6.29 6.53 20.25
CA ASP A 219 6.55 5.47 21.23
C ASP A 219 5.79 4.20 20.81
N ALA A 220 6.53 3.18 20.37
CA ALA A 220 5.96 1.91 19.91
C ALA A 220 5.23 1.13 21.04
N ARG A 221 5.40 1.50 22.30
CA ARG A 221 4.64 0.94 23.44
C ARG A 221 3.23 1.55 23.54
N MET A 222 3.03 2.74 22.98
CA MET A 222 1.74 3.45 23.02
C MET A 222 0.91 3.20 21.77
N ILE A 223 1.56 3.12 20.62
CA ILE A 223 0.94 2.82 19.33
C ILE A 223 1.88 1.98 18.47
N TYR A 224 1.38 0.90 17.91
CA TYR A 224 2.15 0.06 16.99
C TYR A 224 1.76 0.36 15.54
N SER A 225 2.76 0.39 14.68
CA SER A 225 2.57 0.41 13.23
C SER A 225 3.54 -0.56 12.56
N SER A 226 3.03 -1.35 11.62
CA SER A 226 3.89 -2.10 10.70
C SER A 226 4.59 -1.14 9.72
N PRO A 227 5.75 -1.52 9.18
CA PRO A 227 6.40 -0.77 8.12
C PRO A 227 5.46 -0.60 6.93
N MET A 228 5.22 0.64 6.52
CA MET A 228 4.31 0.95 5.42
C MET A 228 4.68 2.26 4.72
N THR A 229 4.26 2.38 3.47
CA THR A 229 4.32 3.64 2.73
C THR A 229 2.97 3.91 2.06
N VAL A 230 2.48 5.14 2.19
CA VAL A 230 1.29 5.61 1.48
C VAL A 230 1.70 6.68 0.47
N PHE A 231 1.45 6.40 -0.80
CA PHE A 231 1.79 7.25 -1.94
C PHE A 231 0.56 8.05 -2.38
N GLY A 232 0.27 9.13 -1.67
CA GLY A 232 -0.90 9.97 -1.91
C GLY A 232 -2.20 9.15 -1.88
N PRO A 233 -3.14 9.42 -2.81
CA PRO A 233 -4.39 8.67 -2.93
C PRO A 233 -4.27 7.43 -3.86
N GLN A 234 -3.09 7.09 -4.35
CA GLN A 234 -2.92 6.14 -5.43
C GLN A 234 -2.57 4.73 -4.96
N LEU A 235 -1.80 4.63 -3.87
CA LEU A 235 -1.22 3.37 -3.45
C LEU A 235 -0.87 3.38 -1.97
N ALA A 236 -1.16 2.28 -1.27
CA ALA A 236 -0.59 1.99 0.04
C ALA A 236 0.16 0.65 -0.01
N VAL A 237 1.31 0.58 0.64
CA VAL A 237 2.20 -0.57 0.59
C VAL A 237 2.60 -0.98 2.01
N LEU A 238 2.47 -2.26 2.33
CA LEU A 238 3.05 -2.89 3.52
C LEU A 238 4.31 -3.65 3.12
N TYR A 239 5.35 -3.51 3.90
CA TYR A 239 6.58 -4.28 3.75
C TYR A 239 6.54 -5.55 4.61
N LEU A 240 6.70 -6.72 3.99
CA LEU A 240 6.64 -8.04 4.61
C LEU A 240 7.98 -8.79 4.50
N GLY A 241 9.07 -8.10 4.67
CA GLY A 241 10.42 -8.66 4.54
C GLY A 241 10.85 -8.80 3.09
N GLN A 242 10.61 -9.95 2.46
CA GLN A 242 10.97 -10.19 1.06
C GLN A 242 9.86 -9.86 0.05
N ASN A 243 8.74 -9.33 0.53
CA ASN A 243 7.59 -9.03 -0.32
C ASN A 243 6.94 -7.71 0.09
N TYR A 244 6.28 -7.10 -0.89
CA TYR A 244 5.36 -5.98 -0.69
C TYR A 244 3.94 -6.44 -0.90
N MET A 245 3.06 -5.93 -0.05
CA MET A 245 1.63 -6.03 -0.22
C MET A 245 1.10 -4.65 -0.59
N ALA A 246 0.71 -4.47 -1.85
CA ALA A 246 0.28 -3.20 -2.41
C ALA A 246 -1.25 -3.15 -2.53
N PHE A 247 -1.85 -2.03 -2.12
CA PHE A 247 -3.29 -1.76 -2.12
C PHE A 247 -3.57 -0.54 -2.97
N ARG A 248 -4.46 -0.68 -3.97
CA ARG A 248 -4.82 0.41 -4.89
C ARG A 248 -6.26 0.90 -4.71
N ASP A 249 -7.06 0.24 -3.88
CA ASP A 249 -8.42 0.71 -3.61
C ASP A 249 -8.43 1.88 -2.61
N SER A 250 -9.26 2.87 -2.89
CA SER A 250 -9.33 4.12 -2.13
C SER A 250 -9.67 3.92 -0.65
N GLN A 251 -10.54 2.96 -0.32
CA GLN A 251 -10.96 2.70 1.06
C GLN A 251 -9.80 2.20 1.93
N ARG A 252 -8.97 1.29 1.39
CA ARG A 252 -7.78 0.79 2.11
C ARG A 252 -6.70 1.85 2.20
N ILE A 253 -6.45 2.61 1.12
CA ILE A 253 -5.49 3.72 1.12
C ILE A 253 -5.88 4.77 2.17
N GLU A 254 -7.17 5.12 2.26
CA GLU A 254 -7.68 6.03 3.28
C GLU A 254 -7.51 5.45 4.70
N GLY A 255 -7.74 4.15 4.88
CA GLY A 255 -7.49 3.44 6.13
C GLY A 255 -6.03 3.53 6.58
N PHE A 256 -5.08 3.30 5.67
CA PHE A 256 -3.63 3.45 5.95
C PHE A 256 -3.24 4.90 6.22
N SER A 257 -3.78 5.86 5.46
CA SER A 257 -3.57 7.29 5.70
C SER A 257 -4.04 7.69 7.09
N SER A 258 -5.24 7.25 7.48
CA SER A 258 -5.81 7.52 8.80
C SER A 258 -5.01 6.87 9.94
N LEU A 259 -4.46 5.67 9.72
CA LEU A 259 -3.54 5.04 10.67
C LEU A 259 -2.27 5.87 10.83
N PHE A 260 -1.64 6.27 9.73
CA PHE A 260 -0.45 7.12 9.76
C PHE A 260 -0.70 8.43 10.50
N ASP A 261 -1.80 9.12 10.20
CA ASP A 261 -2.17 10.38 10.85
C ASP A 261 -2.40 10.21 12.38
N ARG A 262 -2.87 9.04 12.82
CA ARG A 262 -2.95 8.71 14.26
C ARG A 262 -1.57 8.57 14.89
N VAL A 263 -0.62 7.90 14.20
CA VAL A 263 0.76 7.76 14.69
C VAL A 263 1.42 9.12 14.81
N VAL A 264 1.26 10.00 13.82
CA VAL A 264 1.77 11.38 13.85
C VAL A 264 1.18 12.18 15.02
N ARG A 265 -0.15 12.08 15.24
CA ARG A 265 -0.80 12.78 16.38
C ARG A 265 -0.33 12.31 17.76
N GLN A 266 0.16 11.08 17.86
CA GLN A 266 0.72 10.51 19.09
C GLN A 266 2.25 10.59 19.15
N ALA A 267 2.88 11.22 18.15
CA ALA A 267 4.33 11.40 18.15
C ALA A 267 4.76 12.24 19.37
N ARG A 268 5.77 11.73 20.07
CA ARG A 268 6.37 12.43 21.24
C ARG A 268 7.33 13.53 20.84
N ILE A 269 7.95 13.39 19.67
CA ILE A 269 8.93 14.34 19.15
C ILE A 269 8.46 14.73 17.76
N THR A 270 8.26 16.03 17.60
CA THR A 270 7.84 16.61 16.32
C THR A 270 9.06 16.89 15.44
N SER A 271 8.82 17.13 14.15
CA SER A 271 9.88 17.43 13.20
C SER A 271 10.72 18.65 13.59
N ARG A 272 10.14 19.64 14.27
CA ARG A 272 10.88 20.84 14.74
C ARG A 272 11.82 20.55 15.90
N GLU A 273 11.54 19.52 16.68
CA GLU A 273 12.34 19.13 17.84
C GLU A 273 13.43 18.12 17.47
N MET A 274 13.34 17.52 16.29
CA MET A 274 14.18 16.39 15.87
C MET A 274 15.68 16.73 15.93
N GLY A 275 16.09 17.85 15.36
CA GLY A 275 17.50 18.26 15.38
C GLY A 275 18.06 18.43 16.80
N ALA A 276 17.29 19.05 17.70
CA ALA A 276 17.69 19.21 19.08
C ALA A 276 17.73 17.89 19.86
N VAL A 277 16.89 16.94 19.51
CA VAL A 277 16.91 15.59 20.12
C VAL A 277 18.13 14.82 19.65
N LEU A 278 18.44 14.82 18.35
CA LEU A 278 19.62 14.18 17.79
C LEU A 278 20.93 14.76 18.34
N ALA A 279 21.02 16.07 18.48
CA ALA A 279 22.21 16.75 19.02
C ALA A 279 22.60 16.27 20.43
N LYS A 280 21.66 15.78 21.24
CA LYS A 280 21.94 15.21 22.58
C LYS A 280 22.77 13.92 22.55
N PHE A 281 22.86 13.27 21.42
CA PHE A 281 23.63 12.03 21.24
C PHE A 281 25.02 12.27 20.66
N LEU A 282 25.35 13.51 20.28
CA LEU A 282 26.69 13.89 19.87
C LEU A 282 27.60 14.06 21.09
N PRO A 283 28.91 13.75 20.96
CA PRO A 283 29.87 14.02 22.01
C PRO A 283 29.96 15.57 22.27
N SER A 284 30.13 15.91 23.52
CA SER A 284 30.31 17.29 23.97
C SER A 284 31.66 17.87 23.51
#